data_b85c8fa4fbf1daa0051e9ec0e558319e
#
_entry.id   b85c8fa4fbf1daa0051e9ec0e558319e
#
_cell.length_a   1.000
_cell.length_b   1.000
_cell.length_c   1.000
_cell.angle_alpha   90.00
_cell.angle_beta   90.00
_cell.angle_gamma   90.00
#
_symmetry.space_group_name_H-M   'P 1'
#
loop_
_entity.id
_entity.type
_entity.pdbx_description
1 polymer ?
#
loop_
_entity_poly.entity_id
_entity_poly.type
_entity_poly.pdbx_seq_one_letter_code
_entity_poly.pdbx_strand_id
1 'polypeptide(L)'
;TGKKDAIVIGEGRINGARVVLGVFHFGFMGGSMGSVVGEKVVHAAEGALRERIPLVLVTTSGGARMQEGILSLMQMAKTAAAVGRLAEARIPYIAILADPTFGGVTASFAMLADVILAEPKALIGFAGPRVIQQTIKQQLPPEFQRAEFLLEHGMIDLIVPRKRLKETVASLVAFF
;
A
#
# COMPACT_ATOMS: atom_id res chain seq x y z
N THR A 1 -1.78 -8.15 -20.29
CA THR A 1 -1.98 -8.81 -18.98
C THR A 1 -3.38 -9.39 -18.81
N GLY A 2 -4.35 -9.03 -19.66
CA GLY A 2 -5.77 -9.37 -19.49
C GLY A 2 -6.46 -8.68 -18.30
N LYS A 3 -5.74 -7.84 -17.56
CA LYS A 3 -6.27 -7.05 -16.44
C LYS A 3 -6.80 -5.70 -16.92
N LYS A 4 -7.83 -5.19 -16.25
CA LYS A 4 -8.44 -3.90 -16.60
C LYS A 4 -7.70 -2.71 -15.96
N ASP A 5 -7.04 -2.91 -14.81
CA ASP A 5 -6.21 -1.92 -14.13
C ASP A 5 -5.27 -2.58 -13.09
N ALA A 6 -4.46 -1.76 -12.43
CA ALA A 6 -3.41 -2.19 -11.50
C ALA A 6 -3.92 -2.63 -10.12
N ILE A 7 -5.20 -2.51 -9.80
CA ILE A 7 -5.77 -2.96 -8.52
C ILE A 7 -7.10 -3.69 -8.72
N VAL A 8 -7.32 -4.73 -7.93
CA VAL A 8 -8.62 -5.39 -7.73
C VAL A 8 -9.06 -5.14 -6.30
N ILE A 9 -10.31 -4.76 -6.10
CA ILE A 9 -10.91 -4.56 -4.78
C ILE A 9 -12.16 -5.42 -4.62
N GLY A 10 -12.50 -5.77 -3.39
CA GLY A 10 -13.72 -6.50 -3.07
C GLY A 10 -13.84 -6.78 -1.58
N GLU A 11 -15.01 -7.24 -1.17
CA GLU A 11 -15.24 -7.76 0.16
C GLU A 11 -14.88 -9.26 0.22
N GLY A 12 -14.37 -9.69 1.35
CA GLY A 12 -13.99 -11.07 1.58
C GLY A 12 -13.95 -11.43 3.06
N ARG A 13 -13.46 -12.64 3.33
CA ARG A 13 -13.25 -13.12 4.70
C ARG A 13 -11.83 -13.66 4.88
N ILE A 14 -11.22 -13.28 5.99
CA ILE A 14 -9.92 -13.82 6.42
C ILE A 14 -10.19 -14.56 7.75
N ASN A 15 -10.07 -15.88 7.74
CA ASN A 15 -10.41 -16.74 8.87
C ASN A 15 -11.80 -16.43 9.48
N GLY A 16 -12.79 -16.19 8.62
CA GLY A 16 -14.16 -15.89 9.02
C GLY A 16 -14.48 -14.41 9.25
N ALA A 17 -13.52 -13.58 9.59
CA ALA A 17 -13.70 -12.13 9.77
C ALA A 17 -13.90 -11.43 8.42
N ARG A 18 -14.91 -10.55 8.32
CA ARG A 18 -15.15 -9.74 7.10
C ARG A 18 -14.10 -8.66 6.99
N VAL A 19 -13.63 -8.42 5.77
CA VAL A 19 -12.71 -7.33 5.44
C VAL A 19 -13.05 -6.78 4.04
N VAL A 20 -12.70 -5.52 3.79
CA VAL A 20 -12.53 -5.02 2.44
C VAL A 20 -11.07 -5.24 2.06
N LEU A 21 -10.83 -5.86 0.92
CA LEU A 21 -9.50 -6.20 0.42
C LEU A 21 -9.23 -5.49 -0.90
N GLY A 22 -8.06 -4.85 -1.01
CA GLY A 22 -7.51 -4.37 -2.27
C GLY A 22 -6.15 -4.99 -2.54
N VAL A 23 -5.94 -5.51 -3.74
CA VAL A 23 -4.67 -6.14 -4.12
C VAL A 23 -4.17 -5.55 -5.43
N PHE A 24 -2.96 -5.01 -5.39
CA PHE A 24 -2.29 -4.47 -6.56
C PHE A 24 -1.73 -5.59 -7.44
N HIS A 25 -1.62 -5.29 -8.72
CA HIS A 25 -1.05 -6.16 -9.74
C HIS A 25 0.08 -5.44 -10.47
N PHE A 26 1.32 -5.74 -10.11
CA PHE A 26 2.51 -5.10 -10.69
C PHE A 26 2.64 -5.30 -12.21
N GLY A 27 2.18 -6.42 -12.73
CA GLY A 27 2.20 -6.70 -14.16
C GLY A 27 1.34 -5.75 -15.02
N PHE A 28 0.44 -4.95 -14.41
CA PHE A 28 -0.27 -3.90 -15.12
C PHE A 28 0.46 -2.57 -14.93
N MET A 29 1.19 -2.14 -15.95
CA MET A 29 1.93 -0.86 -15.97
C MET A 29 2.77 -0.60 -14.71
N GLY A 30 3.46 -1.64 -14.19
CA GLY A 30 4.28 -1.53 -12.98
C GLY A 30 3.48 -1.26 -11.70
N GLY A 31 2.21 -1.66 -11.65
CA GLY A 31 1.35 -1.36 -10.49
C GLY A 31 1.07 0.13 -10.30
N SER A 32 1.29 0.96 -11.34
CA SER A 32 1.23 2.42 -11.20
C SER A 32 -0.16 2.94 -10.89
N MET A 33 -0.22 3.95 -10.01
CA MET A 33 -1.44 4.60 -9.59
C MET A 33 -1.89 5.65 -10.61
N GLY A 34 -2.99 5.39 -11.29
CA GLY A 34 -3.75 6.33 -12.10
C GLY A 34 -5.12 6.62 -11.49
N SER A 35 -5.97 7.33 -12.23
CA SER A 35 -7.31 7.76 -11.78
C SER A 35 -8.18 6.59 -11.34
N VAL A 36 -8.16 5.47 -12.07
CA VAL A 36 -8.94 4.27 -11.73
C VAL A 36 -8.44 3.61 -10.45
N VAL A 37 -7.11 3.54 -10.25
CA VAL A 37 -6.54 3.02 -9.00
C VAL A 37 -6.97 3.88 -7.82
N GLY A 38 -6.82 5.21 -7.95
CA GLY A 38 -7.23 6.13 -6.89
C GLY A 38 -8.72 6.00 -6.56
N GLU A 39 -9.59 5.91 -7.57
CA GLU A 39 -11.03 5.69 -7.38
C GLU A 39 -11.33 4.38 -6.65
N LYS A 40 -10.67 3.28 -7.05
CA LYS A 40 -10.86 1.99 -6.39
C LYS A 40 -10.38 1.99 -4.94
N VAL A 41 -9.27 2.67 -4.61
CA VAL A 41 -8.83 2.81 -3.22
C VAL A 41 -9.86 3.57 -2.40
N VAL A 42 -10.43 4.67 -2.94
CA VAL A 42 -11.51 5.41 -2.29
C VAL A 42 -12.74 4.53 -2.09
N HIS A 43 -13.19 3.81 -3.12
CA HIS A 43 -14.33 2.89 -3.02
C HIS A 43 -14.10 1.79 -1.98
N ALA A 44 -12.87 1.28 -1.87
CA ALA A 44 -12.53 0.29 -0.85
C ALA A 44 -12.64 0.89 0.56
N ALA A 45 -12.11 2.11 0.76
CA ALA A 45 -12.22 2.82 2.03
C ALA A 45 -13.69 3.15 2.38
N GLU A 46 -14.48 3.62 1.42
CA GLU A 46 -15.92 3.89 1.61
C GLU A 46 -16.71 2.62 1.90
N GLY A 47 -16.36 1.50 1.26
CA GLY A 47 -16.94 0.19 1.57
C GLY A 47 -16.64 -0.22 3.00
N ALA A 48 -15.38 -0.08 3.45
CA ALA A 48 -14.98 -0.36 4.82
C ALA A 48 -15.73 0.52 5.85
N LEU A 49 -15.86 1.82 5.55
CA LEU A 49 -16.64 2.76 6.37
C LEU A 49 -18.12 2.36 6.48
N ARG A 50 -18.75 2.09 5.34
CA ARG A 50 -20.19 1.75 5.27
C ARG A 50 -20.51 0.48 6.04
N GLU A 51 -19.70 -0.56 5.85
CA GLU A 51 -19.88 -1.86 6.47
C GLU A 51 -19.29 -1.95 7.88
N ARG A 52 -18.52 -0.94 8.29
CA ARG A 52 -17.75 -0.91 9.55
C ARG A 52 -16.87 -2.14 9.73
N ILE A 53 -16.12 -2.48 8.69
CA ILE A 53 -15.16 -3.61 8.67
C ILE A 53 -13.77 -3.12 8.27
N PRO A 54 -12.69 -3.82 8.68
CA PRO A 54 -11.32 -3.42 8.38
C PRO A 54 -11.04 -3.32 6.88
N LEU A 55 -10.21 -2.35 6.49
CA LEU A 55 -9.59 -2.28 5.17
C LEU A 55 -8.23 -2.95 5.19
N VAL A 56 -7.95 -3.78 4.19
CA VAL A 56 -6.63 -4.40 3.97
C VAL A 56 -6.19 -4.10 2.55
N LEU A 57 -5.06 -3.41 2.37
CA LEU A 57 -4.49 -3.14 1.03
C LEU A 57 -3.13 -3.82 0.89
N VAL A 58 -2.97 -4.62 -0.16
CA VAL A 58 -1.68 -5.19 -0.57
C VAL A 58 -1.16 -4.35 -1.73
N THR A 59 -0.06 -3.63 -1.52
CA THR A 59 0.52 -2.71 -2.49
C THR A 59 1.76 -3.29 -3.16
N THR A 60 1.87 -3.08 -4.46
CA THR A 60 3.10 -3.22 -5.23
C THR A 60 3.02 -2.25 -6.39
N SER A 61 3.94 -1.28 -6.46
CA SER A 61 3.80 -0.14 -7.37
C SER A 61 5.11 0.57 -7.64
N GLY A 62 5.31 1.00 -8.88
CA GLY A 62 6.35 1.95 -9.25
C GLY A 62 6.02 3.41 -8.92
N GLY A 63 4.79 3.69 -8.45
CA GLY A 63 4.36 5.03 -8.06
C GLY A 63 3.22 5.61 -8.92
N ALA A 64 3.17 6.94 -9.06
CA ALA A 64 2.17 7.63 -9.87
C ALA A 64 2.34 7.31 -11.37
N ARG A 65 1.22 7.09 -12.06
CA ARG A 65 1.20 6.75 -13.50
C ARG A 65 1.53 7.96 -14.37
N MET A 66 2.71 7.94 -14.97
CA MET A 66 3.20 9.06 -15.79
C MET A 66 2.30 9.37 -16.98
N GLN A 67 1.67 8.36 -17.57
CA GLN A 67 0.79 8.50 -18.73
C GLN A 67 -0.48 9.31 -18.44
N GLU A 68 -0.87 9.44 -17.18
CA GLU A 68 -2.02 10.26 -16.76
C GLU A 68 -1.62 11.64 -16.21
N GLY A 69 -0.33 11.97 -16.23
CA GLY A 69 0.19 13.29 -15.86
C GLY A 69 -0.24 13.72 -14.46
N ILE A 70 -0.69 14.97 -14.34
CA ILE A 70 -1.10 15.56 -13.05
C ILE A 70 -2.26 14.82 -12.38
N LEU A 71 -3.14 14.16 -13.15
CA LEU A 71 -4.27 13.42 -12.60
C LEU A 71 -3.82 12.27 -11.72
N SER A 72 -2.70 11.62 -12.06
CA SER A 72 -2.13 10.56 -11.21
C SER A 72 -1.59 11.10 -9.88
N LEU A 73 -1.02 12.31 -9.87
CA LEU A 73 -0.55 12.96 -8.63
C LEU A 73 -1.71 13.38 -7.73
N MET A 74 -2.82 13.84 -8.32
CA MET A 74 -4.03 14.21 -7.56
C MET A 74 -4.64 13.02 -6.82
N GLN A 75 -4.37 11.79 -7.25
CA GLN A 75 -4.85 10.61 -6.54
C GLN A 75 -4.24 10.48 -5.13
N MET A 76 -3.04 11.00 -4.90
CA MET A 76 -2.43 10.99 -3.56
C MET A 76 -3.30 11.73 -2.54
N ALA A 77 -3.72 12.96 -2.83
CA ALA A 77 -4.60 13.73 -1.96
C ALA A 77 -5.96 13.04 -1.77
N LYS A 78 -6.53 12.52 -2.86
CA LYS A 78 -7.83 11.85 -2.86
C LYS A 78 -7.83 10.59 -1.97
N THR A 79 -6.81 9.75 -2.10
CA THR A 79 -6.70 8.50 -1.33
C THR A 79 -6.33 8.78 0.13
N ALA A 80 -5.45 9.75 0.40
CA ALA A 80 -5.11 10.16 1.76
C ALA A 80 -6.35 10.69 2.51
N ALA A 81 -7.18 11.50 1.86
CA ALA A 81 -8.45 11.98 2.44
C ALA A 81 -9.41 10.82 2.78
N ALA A 82 -9.50 9.80 1.91
CA ALA A 82 -10.33 8.63 2.17
C ALA A 82 -9.83 7.82 3.38
N VAL A 83 -8.50 7.63 3.50
CA VAL A 83 -7.89 6.96 4.66
C VAL A 83 -8.08 7.79 5.94
N GLY A 84 -7.98 9.11 5.87
CA GLY A 84 -8.26 9.99 7.03
C GLY A 84 -9.67 9.77 7.59
N ARG A 85 -10.68 9.55 6.73
CA ARG A 85 -12.05 9.23 7.15
C ARG A 85 -12.14 7.87 7.89
N LEU A 86 -11.32 6.87 7.53
CA LEU A 86 -11.24 5.61 8.27
C LEU A 86 -10.75 5.84 9.70
N ALA A 87 -9.68 6.62 9.86
CA ALA A 87 -9.12 6.96 11.16
C ALA A 87 -10.15 7.71 12.05
N GLU A 88 -10.84 8.72 11.50
CA GLU A 88 -11.90 9.44 12.21
C GLU A 88 -13.04 8.50 12.67
N ALA A 89 -13.42 7.53 11.83
CA ALA A 89 -14.45 6.55 12.13
C ALA A 89 -13.97 5.38 12.98
N ARG A 90 -12.69 5.31 13.30
CA ARG A 90 -12.02 4.20 14.01
C ARG A 90 -12.22 2.86 13.30
N ILE A 91 -12.08 2.86 11.98
CA ILE A 91 -12.11 1.66 11.16
C ILE A 91 -10.66 1.25 10.87
N PRO A 92 -10.22 0.06 11.29
CA PRO A 92 -8.83 -0.37 11.13
C PRO A 92 -8.41 -0.44 9.67
N TYR A 93 -7.23 0.08 9.38
CA TYR A 93 -6.59 -0.02 8.09
C TYR A 93 -5.23 -0.70 8.21
N ILE A 94 -5.04 -1.81 7.48
CA ILE A 94 -3.80 -2.58 7.43
C ILE A 94 -3.22 -2.47 6.02
N ALA A 95 -1.99 -1.99 5.89
CA ALA A 95 -1.25 -2.00 4.64
C ALA A 95 -0.21 -3.13 4.63
N ILE A 96 -0.10 -3.81 3.49
CA ILE A 96 0.91 -4.84 3.24
C ILE A 96 1.75 -4.39 2.05
N LEU A 97 3.00 -4.07 2.30
CA LEU A 97 3.92 -3.53 1.29
C LEU A 97 4.71 -4.69 0.67
N ALA A 98 4.39 -5.04 -0.57
CA ALA A 98 5.13 -6.02 -1.36
C ALA A 98 6.21 -5.34 -2.22
N ASP A 99 7.13 -6.14 -2.75
CA ASP A 99 8.23 -5.68 -3.59
C ASP A 99 7.80 -5.40 -5.04
N PRO A 100 8.10 -4.21 -5.61
CA PRO A 100 8.46 -2.97 -4.94
C PRO A 100 7.21 -2.12 -4.59
N THR A 101 7.31 -1.20 -3.62
CA THR A 101 6.29 -0.18 -3.36
C THR A 101 6.93 1.20 -3.30
N PHE A 102 6.67 2.07 -4.29
CA PHE A 102 7.34 3.35 -4.48
C PHE A 102 6.41 4.54 -4.76
N GLY A 103 7.02 5.71 -4.76
CA GLY A 103 6.49 6.96 -5.29
C GLY A 103 5.20 7.40 -4.65
N GLY A 104 4.24 7.83 -5.46
CA GLY A 104 2.95 8.35 -5.00
C GLY A 104 2.12 7.37 -4.20
N VAL A 105 2.30 6.05 -4.38
CA VAL A 105 1.61 5.03 -3.56
C VAL A 105 2.17 5.04 -2.14
N THR A 106 3.50 5.00 -1.99
CA THR A 106 4.15 5.11 -0.68
C THR A 106 3.87 6.45 -0.01
N ALA A 107 3.98 7.55 -0.76
CA ALA A 107 3.77 8.91 -0.25
C ALA A 107 2.29 9.26 0.05
N SER A 108 1.39 8.29 -0.05
CA SER A 108 -0.02 8.48 0.27
C SER A 108 -0.56 7.31 1.10
N PHE A 109 -1.58 6.62 0.63
CA PHE A 109 -2.31 5.63 1.43
C PHE A 109 -1.46 4.47 1.96
N ALA A 110 -0.36 4.05 1.28
CA ALA A 110 0.40 2.88 1.72
C ALA A 110 1.10 3.07 3.08
N MET A 111 1.52 4.31 3.40
CA MET A 111 2.19 4.65 4.67
C MET A 111 1.27 5.35 5.68
N LEU A 112 -0.04 5.37 5.44
CA LEU A 112 -1.04 5.99 6.33
C LEU A 112 -1.90 4.96 7.06
N ALA A 113 -1.52 3.68 7.02
CA ALA A 113 -2.25 2.62 7.70
C ALA A 113 -1.99 2.63 9.23
N ASP A 114 -2.95 2.08 9.98
CA ASP A 114 -2.79 1.87 11.42
C ASP A 114 -1.75 0.79 11.74
N VAL A 115 -1.60 -0.20 10.84
CA VAL A 115 -0.55 -1.22 10.89
C VAL A 115 0.03 -1.41 9.50
N ILE A 116 1.35 -1.30 9.39
CA ILE A 116 2.10 -1.41 8.14
C ILE A 116 2.97 -2.65 8.19
N LEU A 117 2.60 -3.64 7.38
CA LEU A 117 3.37 -4.87 7.18
C LEU A 117 4.21 -4.76 5.91
N ALA A 118 5.37 -5.39 5.89
CA ALA A 118 6.15 -5.55 4.65
C ALA A 118 6.56 -7.01 4.43
N GLU A 119 6.73 -7.40 3.18
CA GLU A 119 7.37 -8.67 2.86
C GLU A 119 8.88 -8.58 3.09
N PRO A 120 9.56 -9.67 3.48
CA PRO A 120 11.02 -9.68 3.64
C PRO A 120 11.72 -9.17 2.38
N LYS A 121 12.70 -8.31 2.57
CA LYS A 121 13.51 -7.71 1.50
C LYS A 121 12.73 -6.87 0.49
N ALA A 122 11.46 -6.55 0.73
CA ALA A 122 10.70 -5.66 -0.15
C ALA A 122 11.38 -4.30 -0.24
N LEU A 123 11.49 -3.78 -1.45
CA LEU A 123 12.06 -2.46 -1.73
C LEU A 123 10.94 -1.41 -1.66
N ILE A 124 11.04 -0.50 -0.68
CA ILE A 124 9.97 0.44 -0.34
C ILE A 124 10.57 1.82 -0.17
N GLY A 125 9.99 2.82 -0.82
CA GLY A 125 10.49 4.20 -0.71
C GLY A 125 9.74 5.17 -1.61
N PHE A 126 10.16 6.43 -1.60
CA PHE A 126 9.59 7.43 -2.51
C PHE A 126 10.33 7.42 -3.86
N ALA A 127 11.56 7.88 -3.89
CA ALA A 127 12.41 7.80 -5.07
C ALA A 127 13.22 6.51 -5.06
N GLY A 128 13.39 5.88 -6.23
CA GLY A 128 14.22 4.68 -6.34
C GLY A 128 15.70 4.96 -6.01
N PRO A 129 16.45 3.96 -5.52
CA PRO A 129 17.84 4.14 -5.10
C PRO A 129 18.75 4.77 -6.18
N ARG A 130 18.56 4.36 -7.44
CA ARG A 130 19.32 4.93 -8.57
C ARG A 130 19.08 6.42 -8.75
N VAL A 131 17.83 6.86 -8.63
CA VAL A 131 17.47 8.28 -8.76
C VAL A 131 18.11 9.09 -7.63
N ILE A 132 18.04 8.59 -6.41
CA ILE A 132 18.64 9.23 -5.24
C ILE A 132 20.16 9.37 -5.45
N GLN A 133 20.85 8.27 -5.76
CA GLN A 133 22.30 8.26 -5.96
C GLN A 133 22.75 9.24 -7.08
N GLN A 134 22.00 9.27 -8.18
CA GLN A 134 22.29 10.21 -9.27
C GLN A 134 22.08 11.67 -8.89
N THR A 135 21.08 11.94 -8.05
CA THR A 135 20.73 13.30 -7.62
C THR A 135 21.71 13.84 -6.58
N ILE A 136 21.99 13.06 -5.53
CA ILE A 136 22.86 13.49 -4.43
C ILE A 136 24.35 13.18 -4.69
N LYS A 137 24.65 12.39 -5.73
CA LYS A 137 26.02 11.95 -6.11
C LYS A 137 26.77 11.25 -4.96
N GLN A 138 26.04 10.49 -4.13
CA GLN A 138 26.59 9.74 -3.00
C GLN A 138 26.12 8.29 -3.07
N GLN A 139 26.91 7.39 -2.50
CA GLN A 139 26.49 6.00 -2.31
C GLN A 139 25.51 5.92 -1.14
N LEU A 140 24.44 5.14 -1.34
CA LEU A 140 23.46 4.88 -0.29
C LEU A 140 23.98 3.80 0.68
N PRO A 141 23.56 3.84 1.95
CA PRO A 141 23.88 2.76 2.88
C PRO A 141 23.48 1.38 2.36
N PRO A 142 24.17 0.31 2.76
CA PRO A 142 23.73 -1.05 2.47
C PRO A 142 22.28 -1.26 2.90
N GLU A 143 21.55 -2.04 2.13
CA GLU A 143 20.14 -2.39 2.39
C GLU A 143 19.17 -1.19 2.48
N PHE A 144 19.60 0.01 2.07
CA PHE A 144 18.76 1.20 2.06
C PHE A 144 17.42 0.97 1.33
N GLN A 145 16.32 1.39 1.94
CA GLN A 145 14.95 1.19 1.47
C GLN A 145 14.47 -0.29 1.45
N ARG A 146 15.21 -1.23 2.01
CA ARG A 146 14.69 -2.58 2.26
C ARG A 146 13.76 -2.59 3.47
N ALA A 147 12.86 -3.56 3.51
CA ALA A 147 11.92 -3.72 4.62
C ALA A 147 12.63 -3.76 5.98
N GLU A 148 13.75 -4.46 6.05
CA GLU A 148 14.57 -4.59 7.26
C GLU A 148 15.10 -3.23 7.72
N PHE A 149 15.64 -2.43 6.81
CA PHE A 149 16.09 -1.07 7.09
C PHE A 149 14.95 -0.18 7.59
N LEU A 150 13.77 -0.28 6.95
CA LEU A 150 12.58 0.50 7.33
C LEU A 150 12.05 0.11 8.71
N LEU A 151 12.10 -1.18 9.06
CA LEU A 151 11.71 -1.65 10.38
C LEU A 151 12.62 -1.09 11.47
N GLU A 152 13.94 -1.12 11.27
CA GLU A 152 14.92 -0.55 12.20
C GLU A 152 14.74 0.96 12.42
N HIS A 153 14.23 1.66 11.40
CA HIS A 153 13.96 3.11 11.45
C HIS A 153 12.52 3.46 11.84
N GLY A 154 11.72 2.48 12.26
CA GLY A 154 10.35 2.71 12.73
C GLY A 154 9.37 3.17 11.66
N MET A 155 9.64 2.90 10.38
CA MET A 155 8.77 3.28 9.27
C MET A 155 7.71 2.22 8.94
N ILE A 156 7.90 1.00 9.40
CA ILE A 156 6.95 -0.11 9.29
C ILE A 156 6.90 -0.86 10.61
N ASP A 157 5.83 -1.62 10.85
CA ASP A 157 5.60 -2.29 12.14
C ASP A 157 6.09 -3.73 12.17
N LEU A 158 5.94 -4.48 11.09
CA LEU A 158 6.31 -5.90 11.02
C LEU A 158 6.81 -6.30 9.64
N ILE A 159 7.75 -7.25 9.62
CA ILE A 159 8.15 -7.98 8.41
C ILE A 159 7.51 -9.38 8.46
N VAL A 160 6.70 -9.70 7.47
CA VAL A 160 5.91 -10.93 7.43
C VAL A 160 6.13 -11.68 6.11
N PRO A 161 6.68 -12.90 6.14
CA PRO A 161 6.77 -13.74 4.95
C PRO A 161 5.39 -14.02 4.35
N ARG A 162 5.27 -14.01 3.02
CA ARG A 162 4.01 -14.17 2.29
C ARG A 162 3.16 -15.35 2.79
N LYS A 163 3.79 -16.47 3.11
CA LYS A 163 3.10 -17.68 3.60
C LYS A 163 2.40 -17.48 4.96
N ARG A 164 2.85 -16.49 5.75
CA ARG A 164 2.29 -16.18 7.08
C ARG A 164 1.35 -14.97 7.08
N LEU A 165 1.24 -14.24 5.95
CA LEU A 165 0.41 -13.03 5.86
C LEU A 165 -1.04 -13.28 6.28
N LYS A 166 -1.64 -14.37 5.80
CA LYS A 166 -3.03 -14.70 6.13
C LYS A 166 -3.26 -14.82 7.64
N GLU A 167 -2.39 -15.54 8.33
CA GLU A 167 -2.48 -15.76 9.79
C GLU A 167 -2.24 -14.45 10.54
N THR A 168 -1.21 -13.69 10.17
CA THR A 168 -0.89 -12.42 10.81
C THR A 168 -2.02 -11.40 10.63
N VAL A 169 -2.54 -11.24 9.42
CA VAL A 169 -3.66 -10.33 9.17
C VAL A 169 -4.92 -10.78 9.90
N ALA A 170 -5.20 -12.09 9.96
CA ALA A 170 -6.32 -12.61 10.74
C ALA A 170 -6.21 -12.26 12.23
N SER A 171 -5.02 -12.38 12.81
CA SER A 171 -4.78 -12.01 14.21
C SER A 171 -4.96 -10.51 14.44
N LEU A 172 -4.47 -9.66 13.53
CA LEU A 172 -4.64 -8.21 13.62
C LEU A 172 -6.13 -7.82 13.51
N VAL A 173 -6.84 -8.38 12.53
CA VAL A 173 -8.28 -8.10 12.34
C VAL A 173 -9.11 -8.58 13.55
N ALA A 174 -8.70 -9.64 14.23
CA ALA A 174 -9.37 -10.11 15.45
C ALA A 174 -9.03 -9.28 16.69
N PHE A 175 -7.93 -8.53 16.68
CA PHE A 175 -7.52 -7.64 17.76
C PHE A 175 -8.33 -6.33 17.77
N PHE A 176 -8.65 -5.80 16.60
CA PHE A 176 -9.46 -4.58 16.43
C PHE A 176 -10.97 -4.85 16.47
#